data_302adc6d82424f78a6f2d0de354458cf
#
_entry.id   302adc6d82424f78a6f2d0de354458cf
#
_cell.length_a   1.000
_cell.length_b   1.000
_cell.length_c   1.000
_cell.angle_alpha   90.00
_cell.angle_beta   90.00
_cell.angle_gamma   90.00
#
_symmetry.space_group_name_H-M   'P 1'
#
loop_
_entity.id
_entity.type
_entity.pdbx_description
1 polymer ?
#
loop_
_entity_poly.entity_id
_entity_poly.type
_entity_poly.pdbx_seq_one_letter_code
_entity_poly.pdbx_strand_id
1 'polypeptide(L)'
;MGLGSEVGLSGGALMPRVGVGTSPMNDGDAERAVAVALEVGYRLVDTAENYRNEVGVGRAIRQLPRDEVFVASKFNKRWHSVDGVRTAFEASAEKLGVEYLDLLLIHWPNPDQDRYVEAWRGLIALREAGLVRAIGTSNFKPAHLQRLIDETGVAPEVNQVQLSPVWAKQAEREFHARHGIVTEAWSPLGKGTDLLDHPTVQEIASAHGRTPAQVVLRWETQQGVVPIPKSSNRERLEQNLAIFDFDLTDAELTKLSALDGTARPAADSDRFGH
;
A
#
# COMPACT_ATOMS: atom_id res chain seq x y z
N MET A 1 21.17 1.92 3.41
CA MET A 1 20.09 0.93 3.18
C MET A 1 20.68 -0.26 2.45
N GLY A 2 20.37 -1.51 2.85
CA GLY A 2 20.92 -2.69 2.20
C GLY A 2 20.27 -2.91 0.82
N LEU A 3 21.03 -3.47 -0.12
CA LEU A 3 20.54 -3.93 -1.42
C LEU A 3 19.38 -4.91 -1.18
N GLY A 4 18.15 -4.56 -1.62
CA GLY A 4 16.95 -5.38 -1.44
C GLY A 4 15.83 -4.72 -0.61
N SER A 5 16.04 -3.51 -0.07
CA SER A 5 15.04 -2.78 0.71
C SER A 5 14.02 -1.99 -0.14
N GLU A 6 14.19 -1.93 -1.46
CA GLU A 6 13.34 -1.16 -2.39
C GLU A 6 12.91 -2.00 -3.58
N VAL A 7 11.80 -1.61 -4.20
CA VAL A 7 11.30 -2.14 -5.47
C VAL A 7 11.24 -1.00 -6.49
N GLY A 8 11.69 -1.28 -7.72
CA GLY A 8 11.60 -0.32 -8.83
C GLY A 8 10.17 -0.25 -9.37
N LEU A 9 9.64 0.96 -9.51
CA LEU A 9 8.39 1.22 -10.21
C LEU A 9 8.66 1.45 -11.71
N SER A 10 7.69 1.18 -12.57
CA SER A 10 7.86 1.27 -14.03
C SER A 10 8.20 2.69 -14.51
N GLY A 11 7.82 3.73 -13.76
CA GLY A 11 8.20 5.12 -14.00
C GLY A 11 9.61 5.50 -13.54
N GLY A 12 10.36 4.57 -12.95
CA GLY A 12 11.76 4.77 -12.50
C GLY A 12 11.91 5.19 -11.04
N ALA A 13 10.82 5.43 -10.30
CA ALA A 13 10.89 5.69 -8.87
C ALA A 13 11.25 4.39 -8.10
N LEU A 14 11.97 4.54 -6.96
CA LEU A 14 12.25 3.45 -6.03
C LEU A 14 11.31 3.55 -4.83
N MET A 15 10.58 2.48 -4.53
CA MET A 15 9.61 2.39 -3.45
C MET A 15 10.13 1.44 -2.36
N PRO A 16 10.15 1.83 -1.06
CA PRO A 16 10.52 0.91 0.01
C PRO A 16 9.61 -0.33 0.05
N ARG A 17 10.19 -1.50 0.32
CA ARG A 17 9.47 -2.79 0.30
C ARG A 17 8.59 -3.05 1.52
N VAL A 18 8.59 -2.16 2.50
CA VAL A 18 7.68 -2.18 3.67
C VAL A 18 7.34 -0.74 4.02
N GLY A 19 6.08 -0.46 4.22
CA GLY A 19 5.60 0.85 4.66
C GLY A 19 4.87 0.82 6.00
N VAL A 20 4.51 1.99 6.50
CA VAL A 20 3.61 2.16 7.64
C VAL A 20 2.29 2.77 7.19
N GLY A 21 1.17 2.08 7.47
CA GLY A 21 -0.18 2.58 7.23
C GLY A 21 -0.69 3.42 8.40
N THR A 22 -1.54 4.40 8.11
CA THR A 22 -2.06 5.35 9.10
C THR A 22 -3.56 5.20 9.40
N SER A 23 -4.29 4.31 8.70
CA SER A 23 -5.72 4.07 8.96
C SER A 23 -5.95 3.12 10.15
N PRO A 24 -6.90 3.41 11.05
CA PRO A 24 -7.77 4.57 11.21
C PRO A 24 -7.28 5.50 12.35
N MET A 25 -6.13 6.11 12.23
CA MET A 25 -5.59 7.04 13.22
C MET A 25 -6.17 8.44 13.01
N ASN A 26 -6.36 9.21 14.11
CA ASN A 26 -6.54 10.68 14.03
C ASN A 26 -5.19 11.38 13.81
N ASP A 27 -5.20 12.71 13.59
CA ASP A 27 -3.98 13.51 13.35
C ASP A 27 -2.90 13.31 14.41
N GLY A 28 -3.25 13.40 15.69
CA GLY A 28 -2.28 13.29 16.79
C GLY A 28 -1.71 11.89 16.93
N ASP A 29 -2.52 10.85 16.69
CA ASP A 29 -2.06 9.46 16.71
C ASP A 29 -1.18 9.16 15.50
N ALA A 30 -1.55 9.66 14.31
CA ALA A 30 -0.76 9.50 13.10
C ALA A 30 0.59 10.19 13.21
N GLU A 31 0.63 11.44 13.73
CA GLU A 31 1.89 12.15 13.98
C GLU A 31 2.84 11.34 14.85
N ARG A 32 2.36 10.87 16.02
CA ARG A 32 3.19 10.08 16.93
C ARG A 32 3.65 8.74 16.33
N ALA A 33 2.72 8.03 15.68
CA ALA A 33 3.03 6.71 15.12
C ALA A 33 4.02 6.80 13.94
N VAL A 34 3.84 7.79 13.06
CA VAL A 34 4.74 8.01 11.92
C VAL A 34 6.10 8.50 12.39
N ALA A 35 6.16 9.41 13.38
CA ALA A 35 7.43 9.86 13.96
C ALA A 35 8.26 8.67 14.50
N VAL A 36 7.63 7.79 15.29
CA VAL A 36 8.29 6.57 15.80
C VAL A 36 8.69 5.63 14.66
N ALA A 37 7.85 5.47 13.64
CA ALA A 37 8.18 4.62 12.49
C ALA A 37 9.41 5.14 11.72
N LEU A 38 9.51 6.46 11.50
CA LEU A 38 10.67 7.09 10.85
C LEU A 38 11.96 6.93 11.69
N GLU A 39 11.88 7.08 13.02
CA GLU A 39 12.99 6.82 13.94
C GLU A 39 13.49 5.36 13.87
N VAL A 40 12.55 4.41 13.76
CA VAL A 40 12.85 2.97 13.63
C VAL A 40 13.48 2.63 12.28
N GLY A 41 13.25 3.46 11.26
CA GLY A 41 13.86 3.27 9.94
C GLY A 41 12.87 3.09 8.78
N TYR A 42 11.56 3.21 9.01
CA TYR A 42 10.60 3.25 7.90
C TYR A 42 10.85 4.47 7.01
N ARG A 43 10.63 4.27 5.70
CA ARG A 43 10.74 5.34 4.71
C ARG A 43 9.53 5.43 3.77
N LEU A 44 8.58 4.50 3.83
CA LEU A 44 7.28 4.55 3.13
C LEU A 44 6.18 4.83 4.15
N VAL A 45 5.44 5.93 3.95
CA VAL A 45 4.29 6.33 4.77
C VAL A 45 3.05 6.38 3.88
N ASP A 46 2.04 5.56 4.22
CA ASP A 46 0.78 5.48 3.51
C ASP A 46 -0.36 6.14 4.29
N THR A 47 -0.99 7.12 3.66
CA THR A 47 -2.19 7.80 4.18
C THR A 47 -3.27 7.91 3.10
N ALA A 48 -4.33 8.66 3.36
CA ALA A 48 -5.39 8.99 2.41
C ALA A 48 -6.21 10.21 2.88
N GLU A 49 -6.79 10.92 1.93
CA GLU A 49 -7.69 12.06 2.17
C GLU A 49 -8.77 11.75 3.21
N ASN A 50 -9.43 10.59 3.11
CA ASN A 50 -10.54 10.23 3.99
C ASN A 50 -10.14 9.71 5.37
N TYR A 51 -8.85 9.48 5.63
CA TYR A 51 -8.38 9.15 6.98
C TYR A 51 -8.37 10.38 7.88
N ARG A 52 -8.40 11.59 7.29
CA ARG A 52 -8.43 12.87 8.01
C ARG A 52 -7.25 13.03 8.98
N ASN A 53 -6.08 12.53 8.57
CA ASN A 53 -4.87 12.57 9.36
C ASN A 53 -3.63 13.03 8.57
N GLU A 54 -3.84 13.57 7.35
CA GLU A 54 -2.75 14.06 6.50
C GLU A 54 -1.96 15.20 7.16
N VAL A 55 -2.60 16.04 8.00
CA VAL A 55 -1.92 17.11 8.76
C VAL A 55 -0.95 16.51 9.79
N GLY A 56 -1.38 15.49 10.53
CA GLY A 56 -0.54 14.79 11.50
C GLY A 56 0.63 14.06 10.83
N VAL A 57 0.37 13.37 9.71
CA VAL A 57 1.43 12.76 8.89
C VAL A 57 2.41 13.81 8.42
N GLY A 58 1.92 14.95 7.89
CA GLY A 58 2.76 16.05 7.42
C GLY A 58 3.68 16.61 8.50
N ARG A 59 3.21 16.73 9.75
CA ARG A 59 4.07 17.15 10.87
C ARG A 59 5.17 16.13 11.17
N ALA A 60 4.87 14.84 11.11
CA ALA A 60 5.84 13.79 11.39
C ALA A 60 6.93 13.70 10.31
N ILE A 61 6.57 13.73 9.03
CA ILE A 61 7.55 13.55 7.94
C ILE A 61 8.56 14.70 7.84
N ARG A 62 8.26 15.89 8.38
CA ARG A 62 9.21 17.03 8.44
C ARG A 62 10.43 16.77 9.32
N GLN A 63 10.47 15.68 10.09
CA GLN A 63 11.64 15.31 10.90
C GLN A 63 12.81 14.82 10.05
N LEU A 64 12.57 14.46 8.78
CA LEU A 64 13.59 14.04 7.83
C LEU A 64 13.55 14.94 6.58
N PRO A 65 14.65 14.99 5.82
CA PRO A 65 14.64 15.57 4.48
C PRO A 65 13.54 14.95 3.62
N ARG A 66 12.83 15.78 2.84
CA ARG A 66 11.64 15.33 2.09
C ARG A 66 11.94 14.19 1.11
N ASP A 67 13.10 14.17 0.52
CA ASP A 67 13.58 13.15 -0.42
C ASP A 67 14.00 11.81 0.25
N GLU A 68 14.09 11.78 1.58
CA GLU A 68 14.33 10.55 2.33
C GLU A 68 13.04 9.80 2.70
N VAL A 69 11.85 10.40 2.48
CA VAL A 69 10.57 9.78 2.84
C VAL A 69 9.69 9.63 1.60
N PHE A 70 9.29 8.41 1.31
CA PHE A 70 8.32 8.07 0.28
C PHE A 70 6.89 8.27 0.85
N VAL A 71 6.18 9.27 0.37
CA VAL A 71 4.84 9.65 0.86
C VAL A 71 3.78 9.25 -0.15
N ALA A 72 2.89 8.34 0.25
CA ALA A 72 1.74 7.90 -0.53
C ALA A 72 0.43 8.45 0.06
N SER A 73 -0.45 8.95 -0.79
CA SER A 73 -1.82 9.32 -0.41
C SER A 73 -2.83 8.85 -1.46
N LYS A 74 -4.13 8.98 -1.14
CA LYS A 74 -5.22 8.51 -1.98
C LYS A 74 -6.38 9.50 -1.96
N PHE A 75 -7.06 9.67 -3.09
CA PHE A 75 -8.25 10.50 -3.19
C PHE A 75 -9.52 9.70 -3.47
N ASN A 76 -10.66 10.28 -3.11
CA ASN A 76 -11.98 9.63 -3.18
C ASN A 76 -12.73 9.95 -4.49
N LYS A 77 -13.81 9.21 -4.72
CA LYS A 77 -14.66 9.28 -5.93
C LYS A 77 -15.19 10.67 -6.28
N ARG A 78 -15.34 11.59 -5.30
CA ARG A 78 -15.78 12.96 -5.58
C ARG A 78 -14.86 13.73 -6.51
N TRP A 79 -13.61 13.27 -6.62
CA TRP A 79 -12.56 13.88 -7.44
C TRP A 79 -12.31 13.15 -8.78
N HIS A 80 -13.17 12.19 -9.15
CA HIS A 80 -13.02 11.42 -10.38
C HIS A 80 -13.32 12.27 -11.63
N SER A 81 -12.42 13.22 -11.91
CA SER A 81 -12.30 14.01 -13.14
C SER A 81 -10.88 14.53 -13.26
N VAL A 82 -10.47 14.99 -14.44
CA VAL A 82 -9.10 15.51 -14.65
C VAL A 82 -8.81 16.69 -13.70
N ASP A 83 -9.69 17.69 -13.65
CA ASP A 83 -9.52 18.85 -12.77
C ASP A 83 -9.69 18.49 -11.28
N GLY A 84 -10.60 17.56 -10.99
CA GLY A 84 -10.83 17.07 -9.62
C GLY A 84 -9.60 16.42 -9.01
N VAL A 85 -8.87 15.61 -9.79
CA VAL A 85 -7.62 14.97 -9.33
C VAL A 85 -6.56 16.02 -8.98
N ARG A 86 -6.45 17.09 -9.77
CA ARG A 86 -5.56 18.20 -9.46
C ARG A 86 -5.95 18.89 -8.14
N THR A 87 -7.23 19.17 -7.95
CA THR A 87 -7.73 19.75 -6.70
C THR A 87 -7.48 18.83 -5.50
N ALA A 88 -7.67 17.53 -5.66
CA ALA A 88 -7.39 16.55 -4.61
C ALA A 88 -5.90 16.51 -4.24
N PHE A 89 -5.01 16.53 -5.24
CA PHE A 89 -3.56 16.63 -5.02
C PHE A 89 -3.20 17.89 -4.25
N GLU A 90 -3.66 19.06 -4.70
CA GLU A 90 -3.35 20.34 -4.05
C GLU A 90 -3.81 20.37 -2.58
N ALA A 91 -5.00 19.84 -2.29
CA ALA A 91 -5.53 19.74 -0.93
C ALA A 91 -4.73 18.76 -0.04
N SER A 92 -4.27 17.65 -0.58
CA SER A 92 -3.43 16.70 0.16
C SER A 92 -2.02 17.26 0.37
N ALA A 93 -1.42 17.85 -0.66
CA ALA A 93 -0.10 18.46 -0.59
C ALA A 93 -0.05 19.59 0.44
N GLU A 94 -1.08 20.45 0.50
CA GLU A 94 -1.23 21.50 1.51
C GLU A 94 -1.25 20.94 2.94
N LYS A 95 -2.09 19.92 3.20
CA LYS A 95 -2.21 19.30 4.54
C LYS A 95 -0.92 18.58 4.95
N LEU A 96 -0.30 17.86 4.03
CA LEU A 96 0.97 17.18 4.25
C LEU A 96 2.15 18.16 4.35
N GLY A 97 2.00 19.36 3.81
CA GLY A 97 3.04 20.38 3.76
C GLY A 97 4.19 19.99 2.85
N VAL A 98 3.87 19.45 1.66
CA VAL A 98 4.82 18.96 0.67
C VAL A 98 4.54 19.60 -0.69
N GLU A 99 5.58 19.72 -1.54
CA GLU A 99 5.43 20.24 -2.91
C GLU A 99 5.08 19.14 -3.92
N TYR A 100 5.41 17.89 -3.61
CA TYR A 100 5.13 16.72 -4.44
C TYR A 100 4.77 15.50 -3.58
N LEU A 101 4.06 14.53 -4.19
CA LEU A 101 3.86 13.20 -3.61
C LEU A 101 4.73 12.18 -4.36
N ASP A 102 5.20 11.16 -3.65
CA ASP A 102 5.91 10.05 -4.28
C ASP A 102 4.94 9.10 -4.97
N LEU A 103 3.73 8.91 -4.40
CA LEU A 103 2.67 8.09 -4.97
C LEU A 103 1.30 8.70 -4.68
N LEU A 104 0.46 8.83 -5.71
CA LEU A 104 -0.95 9.20 -5.55
C LEU A 104 -1.84 8.14 -6.19
N LEU A 105 -2.82 7.65 -5.42
CA LEU A 105 -3.70 6.55 -5.82
C LEU A 105 -5.15 7.00 -5.98
N ILE A 106 -5.86 6.45 -6.98
CA ILE A 106 -7.33 6.38 -6.94
C ILE A 106 -7.69 5.38 -5.84
N HIS A 107 -8.43 5.81 -4.81
CA HIS A 107 -8.70 4.98 -3.62
C HIS A 107 -9.60 3.78 -3.91
N TRP A 108 -10.64 3.96 -4.75
CA TRP A 108 -11.57 2.94 -5.19
C TRP A 108 -12.03 3.21 -6.63
N PRO A 109 -12.30 2.17 -7.44
CA PRO A 109 -12.72 2.36 -8.83
C PRO A 109 -14.10 3.02 -8.95
N ASN A 110 -15.03 2.70 -8.03
CA ASN A 110 -16.44 3.16 -8.07
C ASN A 110 -17.04 3.02 -9.49
N PRO A 111 -17.12 1.80 -10.05
CA PRO A 111 -17.51 1.58 -11.44
C PRO A 111 -18.95 2.02 -11.75
N ASP A 112 -19.79 2.16 -10.72
CA ASP A 112 -21.15 2.72 -10.80
C ASP A 112 -21.17 4.16 -11.32
N GLN A 113 -20.09 4.93 -11.12
CA GLN A 113 -19.95 6.30 -11.64
C GLN A 113 -19.35 6.36 -13.04
N ASP A 114 -18.69 5.31 -13.49
CA ASP A 114 -18.00 5.21 -14.78
C ASP A 114 -17.01 6.36 -15.06
N ARG A 115 -16.28 6.84 -14.01
CA ARG A 115 -15.42 8.04 -14.09
C ARG A 115 -13.95 7.79 -13.73
N TYR A 116 -13.59 6.58 -13.32
CA TYR A 116 -12.22 6.30 -12.88
C TYR A 116 -11.18 6.42 -14.01
N VAL A 117 -11.58 6.29 -15.29
CA VAL A 117 -10.68 6.53 -16.42
C VAL A 117 -10.36 8.02 -16.57
N GLU A 118 -11.34 8.90 -16.33
CA GLU A 118 -11.08 10.36 -16.29
C GLU A 118 -10.13 10.72 -15.15
N ALA A 119 -10.35 10.13 -13.96
CA ALA A 119 -9.45 10.29 -12.83
C ALA A 119 -8.04 9.81 -13.17
N TRP A 120 -7.91 8.70 -13.89
CA TRP A 120 -6.63 8.16 -14.32
C TRP A 120 -5.90 9.13 -15.28
N ARG A 121 -6.60 9.74 -16.25
CA ARG A 121 -6.04 10.80 -17.09
C ARG A 121 -5.55 11.99 -16.28
N GLY A 122 -6.27 12.36 -15.22
CA GLY A 122 -5.83 13.39 -14.26
C GLY A 122 -4.53 13.05 -13.56
N LEU A 123 -4.36 11.79 -13.12
CA LEU A 123 -3.10 11.31 -12.52
C LEU A 123 -1.94 11.33 -13.52
N ILE A 124 -2.17 10.91 -14.76
CA ILE A 124 -1.16 10.99 -15.83
C ILE A 124 -0.69 12.45 -16.02
N ALA A 125 -1.62 13.40 -16.08
CA ALA A 125 -1.28 14.81 -16.19
C ALA A 125 -0.48 15.35 -14.99
N LEU A 126 -0.80 14.92 -13.76
CA LEU A 126 -0.02 15.29 -12.57
C LEU A 126 1.41 14.74 -12.61
N ARG A 127 1.59 13.50 -13.08
CA ARG A 127 2.91 12.89 -13.24
C ARG A 127 3.73 13.62 -14.30
N GLU A 128 3.14 13.94 -15.45
CA GLU A 128 3.78 14.72 -16.52
C GLU A 128 4.18 16.13 -16.06
N ALA A 129 3.40 16.72 -15.17
CA ALA A 129 3.72 18.01 -14.52
C ALA A 129 4.79 17.91 -13.42
N GLY A 130 5.27 16.71 -13.07
CA GLY A 130 6.25 16.49 -12.02
C GLY A 130 5.71 16.68 -10.58
N LEU A 131 4.40 16.78 -10.40
CA LEU A 131 3.75 16.96 -9.10
C LEU A 131 3.61 15.65 -8.32
N VAL A 132 3.59 14.53 -9.00
CA VAL A 132 3.66 13.18 -8.41
C VAL A 132 4.74 12.37 -9.13
N ARG A 133 5.52 11.59 -8.38
CA ARG A 133 6.60 10.76 -8.93
C ARG A 133 6.07 9.45 -9.54
N ALA A 134 5.08 8.84 -8.89
CA ALA A 134 4.42 7.62 -9.34
C ALA A 134 2.91 7.73 -9.19
N ILE A 135 2.17 7.04 -10.05
CA ILE A 135 0.71 7.03 -10.06
C ILE A 135 0.18 5.60 -9.98
N GLY A 136 -0.92 5.41 -9.29
CA GLY A 136 -1.48 4.09 -9.11
C GLY A 136 -2.95 4.07 -8.72
N THR A 137 -3.38 2.89 -8.34
CA THR A 137 -4.76 2.60 -7.99
C THR A 137 -4.83 1.83 -6.66
N SER A 138 -5.99 1.82 -6.05
CA SER A 138 -6.27 0.98 -4.90
C SER A 138 -7.61 0.27 -5.10
N ASN A 139 -7.65 -1.03 -4.77
CA ASN A 139 -8.83 -1.89 -4.87
C ASN A 139 -9.35 -2.11 -6.31
N PHE A 140 -8.51 -1.92 -7.32
CA PHE A 140 -8.88 -2.21 -8.70
C PHE A 140 -8.75 -3.69 -9.01
N LYS A 141 -9.76 -4.26 -9.66
CA LYS A 141 -9.75 -5.62 -10.21
C LYS A 141 -9.05 -5.64 -11.58
N PRO A 142 -8.60 -6.81 -12.07
CA PRO A 142 -7.98 -6.92 -13.39
C PRO A 142 -8.77 -6.25 -14.53
N ALA A 143 -10.11 -6.37 -14.53
CA ALA A 143 -10.95 -5.74 -15.54
C ALA A 143 -10.88 -4.20 -15.51
N HIS A 144 -10.84 -3.60 -14.30
CA HIS A 144 -10.69 -2.15 -14.17
C HIS A 144 -9.31 -1.69 -14.64
N LEU A 145 -8.25 -2.42 -14.28
CA LEU A 145 -6.87 -2.13 -14.70
C LEU A 145 -6.70 -2.26 -16.21
N GLN A 146 -7.25 -3.33 -16.80
CA GLN A 146 -7.22 -3.54 -18.25
C GLN A 146 -7.86 -2.37 -18.99
N ARG A 147 -9.03 -1.90 -18.51
CA ARG A 147 -9.71 -0.75 -19.11
C ARG A 147 -8.86 0.54 -19.03
N LEU A 148 -8.16 0.80 -17.92
CA LEU A 148 -7.23 1.93 -17.84
C LEU A 148 -6.15 1.83 -18.91
N ILE A 149 -5.55 0.64 -19.07
CA ILE A 149 -4.49 0.38 -20.05
C ILE A 149 -5.02 0.55 -21.47
N ASP A 150 -6.17 -0.03 -21.80
CA ASP A 150 -6.76 0.01 -23.14
C ASP A 150 -7.15 1.42 -23.55
N GLU A 151 -7.70 2.23 -22.63
CA GLU A 151 -8.19 3.58 -22.95
C GLU A 151 -7.12 4.68 -22.87
N THR A 152 -5.98 4.41 -22.21
CA THR A 152 -4.95 5.45 -22.00
C THR A 152 -3.55 5.05 -22.46
N GLY A 153 -3.30 3.77 -22.68
CA GLY A 153 -1.96 3.24 -22.96
C GLY A 153 -1.01 3.23 -21.77
N VAL A 154 -1.48 3.63 -20.57
CA VAL A 154 -0.64 3.77 -19.36
C VAL A 154 -1.15 2.81 -18.29
N ALA A 155 -0.28 1.88 -17.87
CA ALA A 155 -0.55 1.00 -16.74
C ALA A 155 -0.29 1.73 -15.39
N PRO A 156 -1.05 1.45 -14.32
CA PRO A 156 -0.67 1.86 -12.97
C PRO A 156 0.69 1.29 -12.56
N GLU A 157 1.46 2.06 -11.80
CA GLU A 157 2.74 1.61 -11.26
C GLU A 157 2.54 0.76 -9.99
N VAL A 158 1.47 1.06 -9.24
CA VAL A 158 1.07 0.35 -8.02
C VAL A 158 -0.42 0.08 -8.04
N ASN A 159 -0.84 -1.10 -7.58
CA ASN A 159 -2.22 -1.34 -7.19
C ASN A 159 -2.25 -1.86 -5.74
N GLN A 160 -2.81 -1.06 -4.83
CA GLN A 160 -2.92 -1.37 -3.41
C GLN A 160 -4.23 -2.12 -3.14
N VAL A 161 -4.16 -3.37 -2.64
CA VAL A 161 -5.33 -4.23 -2.42
C VAL A 161 -5.36 -4.82 -1.02
N GLN A 162 -6.54 -5.26 -0.56
CA GLN A 162 -6.64 -6.08 0.64
C GLN A 162 -5.97 -7.42 0.37
N LEU A 163 -4.83 -7.67 1.03
CA LEU A 163 -4.06 -8.87 0.80
C LEU A 163 -3.41 -9.37 2.09
N SER A 164 -3.45 -10.66 2.28
CA SER A 164 -2.75 -11.44 3.32
C SER A 164 -2.85 -12.91 2.93
N PRO A 165 -2.24 -13.86 3.63
CA PRO A 165 -2.40 -15.29 3.32
C PRO A 165 -3.85 -15.78 3.20
N VAL A 166 -4.80 -15.22 3.97
CA VAL A 166 -6.23 -15.59 3.88
C VAL A 166 -6.98 -14.90 2.73
N TRP A 167 -6.36 -13.96 2.06
CA TRP A 167 -6.80 -13.27 0.83
C TRP A 167 -5.61 -13.12 -0.12
N ALA A 168 -5.08 -14.23 -0.62
CA ALA A 168 -3.81 -14.26 -1.34
C ALA A 168 -3.85 -13.55 -2.70
N LYS A 169 -5.03 -13.31 -3.26
CA LYS A 169 -5.23 -12.53 -4.50
C LYS A 169 -4.33 -13.00 -5.65
N GLN A 170 -4.17 -14.31 -5.83
CA GLN A 170 -3.21 -14.85 -6.79
C GLN A 170 -3.46 -14.36 -8.22
N ALA A 171 -4.72 -14.42 -8.68
CA ALA A 171 -5.06 -14.01 -10.04
C ALA A 171 -4.80 -12.51 -10.28
N GLU A 172 -5.11 -11.66 -9.28
CA GLU A 172 -4.81 -10.23 -9.32
C GLU A 172 -3.30 -9.97 -9.36
N ARG A 173 -2.52 -10.65 -8.49
CA ARG A 173 -1.04 -10.52 -8.48
C ARG A 173 -0.39 -10.98 -9.78
N GLU A 174 -0.88 -12.06 -10.38
CA GLU A 174 -0.41 -12.53 -11.70
C GLU A 174 -0.72 -11.51 -12.80
N PHE A 175 -1.89 -10.88 -12.76
CA PHE A 175 -2.22 -9.78 -13.67
C PHE A 175 -1.26 -8.60 -13.47
N HIS A 176 -1.04 -8.19 -12.22
CA HIS A 176 -0.12 -7.10 -11.88
C HIS A 176 1.29 -7.38 -12.42
N ALA A 177 1.82 -8.58 -12.15
CA ALA A 177 3.16 -8.97 -12.60
C ALA A 177 3.32 -8.91 -14.13
N ARG A 178 2.30 -9.36 -14.89
CA ARG A 178 2.33 -9.30 -16.37
C ARG A 178 2.37 -7.86 -16.92
N HIS A 179 1.85 -6.90 -16.17
CA HIS A 179 1.78 -5.50 -16.58
C HIS A 179 2.80 -4.59 -15.89
N GLY A 180 3.73 -5.15 -15.12
CA GLY A 180 4.74 -4.39 -14.38
C GLY A 180 4.16 -3.53 -13.24
N ILE A 181 2.99 -3.92 -12.69
CA ILE A 181 2.32 -3.25 -11.59
C ILE A 181 2.81 -3.85 -10.28
N VAL A 182 3.30 -3.03 -9.36
CA VAL A 182 3.65 -3.47 -8.01
C VAL A 182 2.37 -3.67 -7.18
N THR A 183 2.27 -4.84 -6.54
CA THR A 183 1.18 -5.11 -5.59
C THR A 183 1.54 -4.56 -4.23
N GLU A 184 0.72 -3.68 -3.69
CA GLU A 184 0.82 -3.20 -2.31
C GLU A 184 -0.32 -3.76 -1.48
N ALA A 185 -0.05 -4.17 -0.23
CA ALA A 185 -1.03 -4.84 0.64
C ALA A 185 -1.50 -3.95 1.79
N TRP A 186 -2.79 -3.59 1.81
CA TRP A 186 -3.40 -3.05 3.02
C TRP A 186 -4.04 -4.16 3.85
N SER A 187 -4.08 -3.98 5.20
CA SER A 187 -4.42 -5.01 6.17
C SER A 187 -3.61 -6.30 6.01
N PRO A 188 -2.27 -6.21 5.86
CA PRO A 188 -1.40 -7.34 5.55
C PRO A 188 -1.45 -8.44 6.63
N LEU A 189 -1.75 -8.09 7.86
CA LEU A 189 -1.84 -9.02 8.99
C LEU A 189 -3.25 -9.61 9.19
N GLY A 190 -4.10 -9.61 8.15
CA GLY A 190 -5.42 -10.24 8.21
C GLY A 190 -6.38 -9.56 9.20
N LYS A 191 -6.46 -8.23 9.23
CA LYS A 191 -7.32 -7.49 10.18
C LYS A 191 -8.74 -8.05 10.24
N GLY A 192 -9.16 -8.44 11.44
CA GLY A 192 -10.49 -8.98 11.71
C GLY A 192 -10.64 -10.47 11.38
N THR A 193 -9.51 -11.18 11.27
CA THR A 193 -9.42 -12.64 11.19
C THR A 193 -8.54 -13.17 12.31
N ASP A 194 -8.45 -14.47 12.43
CA ASP A 194 -7.57 -15.21 13.34
C ASP A 194 -6.23 -15.62 12.70
N LEU A 195 -5.85 -14.99 11.59
CA LEU A 195 -4.64 -15.34 10.82
C LEU A 195 -3.39 -15.49 11.68
N LEU A 196 -3.12 -14.55 12.59
CA LEU A 196 -1.92 -14.60 13.41
C LEU A 196 -1.95 -15.71 14.46
N ASP A 197 -3.14 -16.19 14.83
CA ASP A 197 -3.34 -17.31 15.76
C ASP A 197 -3.50 -18.65 15.04
N HIS A 198 -3.50 -18.64 13.70
CA HIS A 198 -3.67 -19.86 12.90
C HIS A 198 -2.52 -20.84 13.15
N PRO A 199 -2.81 -22.14 13.39
CA PRO A 199 -1.78 -23.14 13.75
C PRO A 199 -0.58 -23.19 12.79
N THR A 200 -0.83 -23.12 11.49
CA THR A 200 0.23 -23.09 10.46
C THR A 200 1.15 -21.89 10.62
N VAL A 201 0.61 -20.69 10.92
CA VAL A 201 1.40 -19.47 11.10
C VAL A 201 2.22 -19.57 12.38
N GLN A 202 1.63 -20.08 13.47
CA GLN A 202 2.29 -20.28 14.77
C GLN A 202 3.43 -21.33 14.68
N GLU A 203 3.21 -22.45 13.98
CA GLU A 203 4.23 -23.49 13.74
C GLU A 203 5.46 -22.91 13.03
N ILE A 204 5.23 -22.18 11.92
CA ILE A 204 6.31 -21.57 11.14
C ILE A 204 7.02 -20.48 11.95
N ALA A 205 6.28 -19.64 12.67
CA ALA A 205 6.83 -18.61 13.53
C ALA A 205 7.76 -19.20 14.61
N SER A 206 7.33 -20.28 15.26
CA SER A 206 8.14 -20.99 16.25
C SER A 206 9.40 -21.59 15.64
N ALA A 207 9.31 -22.21 14.45
CA ALA A 207 10.44 -22.83 13.76
C ALA A 207 11.54 -21.82 13.40
N HIS A 208 11.15 -20.59 13.02
CA HIS A 208 12.08 -19.51 12.69
C HIS A 208 12.48 -18.63 13.88
N GLY A 209 11.91 -18.83 15.10
CA GLY A 209 12.12 -17.93 16.23
C GLY A 209 11.63 -16.50 15.95
N ARG A 210 10.55 -16.37 15.18
CA ARG A 210 9.94 -15.09 14.76
C ARG A 210 8.53 -14.95 15.28
N THR A 211 8.01 -13.72 15.25
CA THR A 211 6.60 -13.49 15.55
C THR A 211 5.71 -13.92 14.37
N PRO A 212 4.45 -14.31 14.62
CA PRO A 212 3.47 -14.59 13.57
C PRO A 212 3.34 -13.45 12.54
N ALA A 213 3.39 -12.19 13.01
CA ALA A 213 3.37 -11.02 12.14
C ALA A 213 4.58 -10.96 11.19
N GLN A 214 5.79 -11.25 11.67
CA GLN A 214 6.98 -11.31 10.84
C GLN A 214 6.87 -12.40 9.76
N VAL A 215 6.37 -13.57 10.08
CA VAL A 215 6.14 -14.67 9.12
C VAL A 215 5.18 -14.24 8.02
N VAL A 216 4.05 -13.63 8.37
CA VAL A 216 3.05 -13.16 7.40
C VAL A 216 3.63 -12.07 6.50
N LEU A 217 4.30 -11.07 7.06
CA LEU A 217 4.93 -9.99 6.29
C LEU A 217 6.08 -10.51 5.41
N ARG A 218 6.82 -11.54 5.88
CA ARG A 218 7.86 -12.19 5.07
C ARG A 218 7.28 -12.94 3.90
N TRP A 219 6.17 -13.67 4.10
CA TRP A 219 5.43 -14.33 3.03
C TRP A 219 5.04 -13.32 1.93
N GLU A 220 4.52 -12.14 2.30
CA GLU A 220 4.16 -11.09 1.35
C GLU A 220 5.38 -10.58 0.57
N THR A 221 6.46 -10.22 1.28
CA THR A 221 7.66 -9.67 0.63
C THR A 221 8.39 -10.68 -0.25
N GLN A 222 8.39 -11.97 0.09
CA GLN A 222 8.93 -13.03 -0.78
C GLN A 222 8.04 -13.29 -2.01
N GLN A 223 6.76 -12.94 -1.96
CA GLN A 223 5.83 -12.98 -3.08
C GLN A 223 5.87 -11.69 -3.93
N GLY A 224 6.81 -10.77 -3.67
CA GLY A 224 6.93 -9.50 -4.38
C GLY A 224 5.87 -8.45 -4.00
N VAL A 225 5.17 -8.64 -2.88
CA VAL A 225 4.15 -7.71 -2.36
C VAL A 225 4.81 -6.73 -1.39
N VAL A 226 4.36 -5.48 -1.38
CA VAL A 226 4.78 -4.42 -0.45
C VAL A 226 3.73 -4.27 0.65
N PRO A 227 3.95 -4.78 1.87
CA PRO A 227 3.01 -4.62 2.97
C PRO A 227 3.09 -3.24 3.64
N ILE A 228 1.92 -2.72 4.05
CA ILE A 228 1.79 -1.49 4.83
C ILE A 228 1.07 -1.74 6.17
N PRO A 229 1.67 -2.51 7.09
CA PRO A 229 1.07 -2.73 8.40
C PRO A 229 0.94 -1.43 9.19
N LYS A 230 -0.17 -1.29 9.95
CA LYS A 230 -0.39 -0.20 10.88
C LYS A 230 0.08 -0.59 12.28
N SER A 231 0.93 0.22 12.88
CA SER A 231 1.25 0.10 14.31
C SER A 231 1.57 1.47 14.92
N SER A 232 1.22 1.64 16.20
CA SER A 232 1.66 2.75 17.03
C SER A 232 2.62 2.28 18.15
N ASN A 233 2.93 0.99 18.22
CA ASN A 233 3.83 0.40 19.19
C ASN A 233 5.23 0.25 18.57
N ARG A 234 6.24 0.84 19.22
CA ARG A 234 7.64 0.85 18.74
C ARG A 234 8.16 -0.57 18.51
N GLU A 235 7.99 -1.46 19.47
CA GLU A 235 8.50 -2.83 19.36
C GLU A 235 7.90 -3.58 18.16
N ARG A 236 6.57 -3.43 17.93
CA ARG A 236 5.92 -4.01 16.74
C ARG A 236 6.41 -3.38 15.43
N LEU A 237 6.72 -2.08 15.42
CA LEU A 237 7.29 -1.42 14.25
C LEU A 237 8.69 -1.98 13.96
N GLU A 238 9.54 -2.15 14.98
CA GLU A 238 10.85 -2.77 14.87
C GLU A 238 10.75 -4.21 14.35
N GLN A 239 9.88 -5.03 14.94
CA GLN A 239 9.63 -6.41 14.49
C GLN A 239 9.13 -6.49 13.05
N ASN A 240 8.16 -5.64 12.67
CA ASN A 240 7.61 -5.62 11.32
C ASN A 240 8.63 -5.18 10.25
N LEU A 241 9.65 -4.43 10.61
CA LEU A 241 10.73 -4.04 9.71
C LEU A 241 11.84 -5.11 9.63
N ALA A 242 12.03 -5.89 10.71
CA ALA A 242 13.02 -6.95 10.82
C ALA A 242 12.51 -8.27 10.19
N ILE A 243 12.26 -8.24 8.87
CA ILE A 243 11.72 -9.38 8.10
C ILE A 243 12.60 -9.77 6.91
N PHE A 244 13.74 -9.11 6.72
CA PHE A 244 14.63 -9.36 5.58
C PHE A 244 15.87 -10.19 5.96
N ASP A 245 15.97 -10.63 7.20
CA ASP A 245 17.10 -11.38 7.75
C ASP A 245 16.82 -12.90 7.91
N PHE A 246 15.68 -13.37 7.39
CA PHE A 246 15.33 -14.78 7.29
C PHE A 246 14.48 -15.03 6.05
N ASP A 247 14.44 -16.28 5.58
CA ASP A 247 13.65 -16.70 4.43
C ASP A 247 12.72 -17.85 4.82
N LEU A 248 11.49 -17.78 4.31
CA LEU A 248 10.56 -18.91 4.31
C LEU A 248 10.93 -19.86 3.16
N THR A 249 10.86 -21.15 3.42
CA THR A 249 11.04 -22.19 2.40
C THR A 249 9.85 -22.22 1.44
N ASP A 250 10.04 -22.81 0.24
CA ASP A 250 8.93 -22.98 -0.73
C ASP A 250 7.76 -23.78 -0.13
N ALA A 251 8.05 -24.76 0.74
CA ALA A 251 7.03 -25.53 1.44
C ALA A 251 6.21 -24.66 2.41
N GLU A 252 6.87 -23.76 3.13
CA GLU A 252 6.19 -22.82 4.07
C GLU A 252 5.40 -21.76 3.30
N LEU A 253 5.95 -21.23 2.21
CA LEU A 253 5.23 -20.32 1.31
C LEU A 253 3.96 -20.99 0.77
N THR A 254 4.04 -22.26 0.38
CA THR A 254 2.89 -23.03 -0.10
C THR A 254 1.87 -23.28 1.01
N LYS A 255 2.31 -23.65 2.22
CA LYS A 255 1.41 -23.84 3.38
C LYS A 255 0.65 -22.56 3.74
N LEU A 256 1.33 -21.40 3.72
CA LEU A 256 0.70 -20.11 4.00
C LEU A 256 -0.27 -19.70 2.88
N SER A 257 0.10 -19.93 1.62
CA SER A 257 -0.77 -19.63 0.47
C SER A 257 -2.03 -20.50 0.45
N ALA A 258 -1.98 -21.71 1.03
CA ALA A 258 -3.14 -22.60 1.17
C ALA A 258 -4.19 -22.08 2.17
N LEU A 259 -3.92 -21.00 2.91
CA LEU A 259 -4.89 -20.34 3.78
C LEU A 259 -5.86 -19.43 2.98
N ASP A 260 -5.64 -19.24 1.68
CA ASP A 260 -6.51 -18.43 0.84
C ASP A 260 -7.96 -18.91 0.88
N GLY A 261 -8.88 -17.96 1.02
CA GLY A 261 -10.33 -18.24 1.10
C GLY A 261 -10.82 -18.82 2.42
N THR A 262 -9.98 -18.98 3.43
CA THR A 262 -10.41 -19.46 4.76
C THR A 262 -11.10 -18.40 5.60
N ALA A 263 -10.92 -17.11 5.29
CA ALA A 263 -11.60 -16.00 5.93
C ALA A 263 -12.86 -15.58 5.17
N ARG A 264 -13.66 -14.71 5.81
CA ARG A 264 -14.79 -14.04 5.11
C ARG A 264 -14.28 -13.34 3.84
N PRO A 265 -15.11 -13.21 2.78
CA PRO A 265 -14.70 -12.52 1.56
C PRO A 265 -14.15 -11.12 1.82
N ALA A 266 -13.12 -10.72 1.09
CA ALA A 266 -12.61 -9.36 1.05
C ALA A 266 -13.69 -8.38 0.52
N ALA A 267 -13.48 -7.08 0.74
CA ALA A 267 -14.39 -6.05 0.21
C ALA A 267 -14.47 -6.14 -1.34
N ASP A 268 -15.70 -6.19 -1.86
CA ASP A 268 -15.95 -6.21 -3.30
C ASP A 268 -15.96 -4.78 -3.86
N SER A 269 -14.93 -4.43 -4.62
CA SER A 269 -14.75 -3.09 -5.18
C SER A 269 -15.74 -2.71 -6.29
N ASP A 270 -16.55 -3.66 -6.79
CA ASP A 270 -17.66 -3.33 -7.69
C ASP A 270 -18.88 -2.78 -6.93
N ARG A 271 -18.92 -3.00 -5.62
CA ARG A 271 -20.07 -2.64 -4.75
C ARG A 271 -19.71 -1.71 -3.62
N PHE A 272 -18.42 -1.66 -3.26
CA PHE A 272 -17.91 -0.85 -2.16
C PHE A 272 -16.92 0.20 -2.68
N GLY A 273 -17.02 1.42 -2.11
CA GLY A 273 -16.10 2.51 -2.43
C GLY A 273 -16.59 3.85 -1.87
N HIS A 274 -15.73 4.80 -1.64
CA HIS A 274 -16.02 6.13 -1.09
C HIS A 274 -15.20 7.23 -1.77
#